data_69de6ee9b4ad81d9baf5db59de1fe358
#
_entry.id   69de6ee9b4ad81d9baf5db59de1fe358
#
_cell.length_a   1.000
_cell.length_b   1.000
_cell.length_c   1.000
_cell.angle_alpha   90.00
_cell.angle_beta   90.00
_cell.angle_gamma   90.00
#
_symmetry.space_group_name_H-M   'P 1'
#
loop_
_entity.id
_entity.type
_entity.pdbx_description
1 polymer ?
#
loop_
_entity_poly.entity_id
_entity_poly.type
_entity_poly.pdbx_seq_one_letter_code
_entity_poly.pdbx_strand_id
1 'polypeptide(L)'
;PGSHELVRVIQKAKDDLRVFMNAQSGQFFVGESGTELIFRLVMNACLGTEDGGVVLGSTVEHPATRSACARWSKVSRKTHVLIAHDDDLGLVKAEDYTAHVTQATKVATILHTSPVTGMGMDVAAISKAIRAVSPDCYIIVDGIQHAAHGQIDIASYDVDGYVISPYKMFSRHGYGLAWISDRLTDLPHDSLVGGPEHNWELGTRDTGAYATISEVVDYLEWLGSNVTESVDKRTRFIAAGAAIHAHEKRLTDAMINGTGNLPGLVEMDKVKIIGGVDN
;
A
#
# COMPACT_ATOMS: atom_id res chain seq x y z
N PRO A 1 7.94 -18.11 -23.54
CA PRO A 1 6.98 -18.65 -24.50
C PRO A 1 5.79 -19.19 -23.73
N GLY A 2 4.88 -18.31 -23.35
CA GLY A 2 3.64 -18.69 -22.67
C GLY A 2 2.62 -19.17 -23.69
N SER A 3 1.75 -20.10 -23.26
CA SER A 3 0.56 -20.43 -24.03
C SER A 3 -0.34 -19.18 -24.11
N HIS A 4 -1.19 -19.09 -25.12
CA HIS A 4 -2.21 -18.03 -25.20
C HIS A 4 -3.07 -17.96 -23.94
N GLU A 5 -3.31 -19.12 -23.32
CA GLU A 5 -4.06 -19.20 -22.05
C GLU A 5 -3.34 -18.48 -20.90
N LEU A 6 -2.03 -18.64 -20.77
CA LEU A 6 -1.25 -17.95 -19.74
C LEU A 6 -1.32 -16.43 -19.89
N VAL A 7 -1.22 -15.91 -21.12
CA VAL A 7 -1.36 -14.48 -21.40
C VAL A 7 -2.75 -13.99 -20.97
N ARG A 8 -3.81 -14.76 -21.23
CA ARG A 8 -5.17 -14.43 -20.82
C ARG A 8 -5.32 -14.37 -19.30
N VAL A 9 -4.72 -15.34 -18.57
CA VAL A 9 -4.75 -15.37 -17.11
C VAL A 9 -4.05 -14.15 -16.53
N ILE A 10 -2.89 -13.79 -17.03
CA ILE A 10 -2.15 -12.61 -16.58
C ILE A 10 -2.96 -11.33 -16.87
N GLN A 11 -3.52 -11.20 -18.06
CA GLN A 11 -4.31 -10.02 -18.42
C GLN A 11 -5.57 -9.91 -17.57
N LYS A 12 -6.32 -11.01 -17.38
CA LYS A 12 -7.48 -11.04 -16.49
C LYS A 12 -7.11 -10.53 -15.09
N ALA A 13 -6.02 -11.03 -14.52
CA ALA A 13 -5.59 -10.62 -13.18
C ALA A 13 -5.27 -9.12 -13.11
N LYS A 14 -4.60 -8.57 -14.13
CA LYS A 14 -4.31 -7.13 -14.19
C LYS A 14 -5.58 -6.29 -14.34
N ASP A 15 -6.55 -6.74 -15.11
CA ASP A 15 -7.85 -6.07 -15.29
C ASP A 15 -8.68 -6.12 -14.00
N ASP A 16 -8.73 -7.27 -13.32
CA ASP A 16 -9.37 -7.44 -12.03
C ASP A 16 -8.76 -6.50 -10.98
N LEU A 17 -7.43 -6.42 -10.92
CA LEU A 17 -6.70 -5.53 -10.01
C LEU A 17 -6.98 -4.05 -10.28
N ARG A 18 -7.14 -3.64 -11.55
CA ARG A 18 -7.54 -2.27 -11.89
C ARG A 18 -8.87 -1.90 -11.26
N VAL A 19 -9.84 -2.79 -11.34
CA VAL A 19 -11.17 -2.57 -10.74
C VAL A 19 -11.08 -2.62 -9.21
N PHE A 20 -10.39 -3.63 -8.66
CA PHE A 20 -10.24 -3.80 -7.21
C PHE A 20 -9.57 -2.58 -6.56
N MET A 21 -8.47 -2.09 -7.11
CA MET A 21 -7.72 -0.96 -6.56
C MET A 21 -8.16 0.40 -7.11
N ASN A 22 -9.17 0.46 -7.98
CA ASN A 22 -9.64 1.68 -8.67
C ASN A 22 -8.50 2.43 -9.37
N ALA A 23 -7.63 1.73 -10.10
CA ALA A 23 -6.54 2.32 -10.84
C ALA A 23 -6.94 2.63 -12.28
N GLN A 24 -6.94 3.91 -12.67
CA GLN A 24 -7.37 4.35 -14.00
C GLN A 24 -6.27 4.20 -15.05
N SER A 25 -5.00 4.29 -14.64
CA SER A 25 -3.82 4.15 -15.50
C SER A 25 -2.69 3.41 -14.77
N GLY A 26 -1.48 3.47 -15.29
CA GLY A 26 -0.33 2.80 -14.70
C GLY A 26 -0.29 1.30 -14.99
N GLN A 27 0.61 0.59 -14.34
CA GLN A 27 0.77 -0.85 -14.53
C GLN A 27 0.82 -1.63 -13.22
N PHE A 28 0.39 -2.90 -13.30
CA PHE A 28 0.56 -3.89 -12.23
C PHE A 28 1.65 -4.89 -12.61
N PHE A 29 2.46 -5.26 -11.63
CA PHE A 29 3.46 -6.32 -11.78
C PHE A 29 3.74 -7.05 -10.48
N VAL A 30 4.25 -8.27 -10.60
CA VAL A 30 4.62 -9.12 -9.47
C VAL A 30 6.12 -9.04 -9.18
N GLY A 31 6.47 -9.08 -7.91
CA GLY A 31 7.82 -9.24 -7.40
C GLY A 31 7.92 -10.41 -6.43
N GLU A 32 9.07 -10.62 -5.81
CA GLU A 32 9.29 -11.75 -4.91
C GLU A 32 8.62 -11.56 -3.53
N SER A 33 8.41 -10.31 -3.12
CA SER A 33 7.73 -9.96 -1.88
C SER A 33 7.37 -8.48 -1.88
N GLY A 34 6.47 -8.05 -0.98
CA GLY A 34 6.21 -6.61 -0.77
C GLY A 34 7.47 -5.86 -0.33
N THR A 35 8.32 -6.49 0.50
CA THR A 35 9.61 -5.90 0.90
C THR A 35 10.52 -5.60 -0.30
N GLU A 36 10.70 -6.57 -1.19
CA GLU A 36 11.52 -6.40 -2.40
C GLU A 36 10.95 -5.27 -3.28
N LEU A 37 9.64 -5.24 -3.47
CA LEU A 37 8.98 -4.22 -4.27
C LEU A 37 9.11 -2.82 -3.67
N ILE A 38 8.96 -2.66 -2.36
CA ILE A 38 9.21 -1.37 -1.67
C ILE A 38 10.65 -0.90 -1.91
N PHE A 39 11.64 -1.81 -1.73
CA PHE A 39 13.04 -1.49 -2.00
C PHE A 39 13.26 -1.04 -3.45
N ARG A 40 12.65 -1.73 -4.42
CA ARG A 40 12.75 -1.43 -5.84
C ARG A 40 12.12 -0.08 -6.20
N LEU A 41 10.90 0.19 -5.73
CA LEU A 41 10.23 1.47 -6.03
C LEU A 41 10.95 2.65 -5.40
N VAL A 42 11.36 2.56 -4.13
CA VAL A 42 12.13 3.61 -3.46
C VAL A 42 13.50 3.82 -4.13
N MET A 43 14.18 2.74 -4.54
CA MET A 43 15.44 2.80 -5.30
C MET A 43 15.27 3.63 -6.58
N ASN A 44 14.30 3.24 -7.41
CA ASN A 44 14.13 3.88 -8.72
C ASN A 44 13.67 5.34 -8.57
N ALA A 45 12.78 5.63 -7.62
CA ALA A 45 12.40 7.02 -7.32
C ALA A 45 13.58 7.86 -6.82
N CYS A 46 14.46 7.30 -5.98
CA CYS A 46 15.63 8.00 -5.49
C CYS A 46 16.70 8.23 -6.58
N LEU A 47 16.95 7.23 -7.43
CA LEU A 47 17.98 7.31 -8.49
C LEU A 47 17.46 8.03 -9.74
N GLY A 48 16.17 8.00 -10.01
CA GLY A 48 15.52 8.68 -11.13
C GLY A 48 15.29 10.18 -10.91
N THR A 49 15.61 10.71 -9.74
CA THR A 49 15.56 12.14 -9.41
C THR A 49 16.97 12.69 -9.17
N GLU A 50 17.15 14.01 -9.35
CA GLU A 50 18.42 14.68 -9.16
C GLU A 50 19.07 14.36 -7.80
N ASP A 51 20.40 14.35 -7.76
CA ASP A 51 21.16 14.21 -6.52
C ASP A 51 20.78 15.30 -5.49
N GLY A 52 20.78 14.94 -4.22
CA GLY A 52 20.39 15.85 -3.15
C GLY A 52 18.87 15.90 -2.92
N GLY A 53 18.44 16.78 -2.04
CA GLY A 53 17.06 16.88 -1.61
C GLY A 53 16.71 15.91 -0.47
N VAL A 54 15.44 15.63 -0.30
CA VAL A 54 14.88 14.90 0.87
C VAL A 54 14.13 13.66 0.42
N VAL A 55 14.33 12.57 1.16
CA VAL A 55 13.44 11.41 1.23
C VAL A 55 12.68 11.49 2.56
N LEU A 56 11.37 11.62 2.48
CA LEU A 56 10.50 11.81 3.63
C LEU A 56 9.76 10.50 3.95
N GLY A 57 9.80 10.07 5.19
CA GLY A 57 9.07 8.91 5.70
C GLY A 57 8.64 9.14 7.14
N SER A 58 8.17 8.10 7.81
CA SER A 58 7.72 8.21 9.20
C SER A 58 8.26 7.08 10.09
N THR A 59 8.20 7.31 11.41
CA THR A 59 8.65 6.32 12.41
C THR A 59 7.67 5.15 12.55
N VAL A 60 6.41 5.31 12.14
CA VAL A 60 5.38 4.26 12.19
C VAL A 60 5.52 3.22 11.06
N GLU A 61 6.33 3.51 10.04
CA GLU A 61 6.50 2.63 8.89
C GLU A 61 7.15 1.28 9.25
N HIS A 62 6.80 0.28 8.46
CA HIS A 62 7.43 -1.03 8.55
C HIS A 62 8.96 -0.94 8.36
N PRO A 63 9.77 -1.77 9.06
CA PRO A 63 11.23 -1.78 8.90
C PRO A 63 11.72 -1.89 7.45
N ALA A 64 10.99 -2.58 6.57
CA ALA A 64 11.33 -2.66 5.15
C ALA A 64 11.36 -1.27 4.49
N THR A 65 10.30 -0.48 4.68
CA THR A 65 10.16 0.86 4.10
C THR A 65 11.21 1.81 4.66
N ARG A 66 11.38 1.84 5.99
CA ARG A 66 12.43 2.65 6.63
C ARG A 66 13.83 2.29 6.14
N SER A 67 14.11 0.99 5.99
CA SER A 67 15.42 0.51 5.51
C SER A 67 15.66 0.87 4.05
N ALA A 68 14.63 0.77 3.20
CA ALA A 68 14.72 1.19 1.80
C ALA A 68 15.01 2.71 1.70
N CYS A 69 14.27 3.54 2.43
CA CYS A 69 14.49 4.98 2.48
C CYS A 69 15.90 5.33 2.99
N ALA A 70 16.34 4.73 4.10
CA ALA A 70 17.66 4.97 4.67
C ALA A 70 18.80 4.53 3.72
N ARG A 71 18.63 3.41 3.02
CA ARG A 71 19.62 2.92 2.06
C ARG A 71 19.72 3.82 0.83
N TRP A 72 18.59 4.09 0.18
CA TRP A 72 18.57 4.72 -1.12
C TRP A 72 18.73 6.24 -1.05
N SER A 73 18.29 6.89 0.04
CA SER A 73 18.64 8.30 0.30
C SER A 73 20.16 8.48 0.36
N LYS A 74 20.86 7.60 1.09
CA LYS A 74 22.34 7.66 1.17
C LYS A 74 23.02 7.48 -0.20
N VAL A 75 22.55 6.53 -1.02
CA VAL A 75 23.13 6.25 -2.34
C VAL A 75 22.91 7.42 -3.30
N SER A 76 21.72 8.04 -3.28
CA SER A 76 21.37 9.20 -4.12
C SER A 76 21.71 10.56 -3.50
N ARG A 77 22.51 10.57 -2.43
CA ARG A 77 22.97 11.79 -1.71
C ARG A 77 21.83 12.66 -1.21
N LYS A 78 20.68 12.07 -0.90
CA LYS A 78 19.51 12.73 -0.30
C LYS A 78 19.54 12.62 1.20
N THR A 79 18.89 13.54 1.89
CA THR A 79 18.70 13.48 3.34
C THR A 79 17.44 12.65 3.63
N HIS A 80 17.55 11.63 4.47
CA HIS A 80 16.39 10.90 4.98
C HIS A 80 15.83 11.60 6.22
N VAL A 81 14.57 12.02 6.16
CA VAL A 81 13.84 12.66 7.25
C VAL A 81 12.71 11.74 7.68
N LEU A 82 12.64 11.46 8.99
CA LEU A 82 11.59 10.64 9.60
C LEU A 82 10.66 11.52 10.42
N ILE A 83 9.40 11.54 10.07
CA ILE A 83 8.33 12.17 10.83
C ILE A 83 8.00 11.27 12.03
N ALA A 84 8.07 11.84 13.23
CA ALA A 84 7.66 11.11 14.43
C ALA A 84 6.14 10.90 14.44
N HIS A 85 5.71 9.69 14.80
CA HIS A 85 4.29 9.42 15.03
C HIS A 85 3.86 9.93 16.41
N ASP A 86 2.58 10.13 16.56
CA ASP A 86 1.97 10.42 17.85
C ASP A 86 1.95 9.13 18.70
N ASP A 87 2.57 9.16 19.89
CA ASP A 87 2.71 7.98 20.76
C ASP A 87 1.38 7.52 21.38
N ASP A 88 0.39 8.40 21.46
CA ASP A 88 -0.94 8.08 22.00
C ASP A 88 -1.90 7.61 20.92
N LEU A 89 -1.79 8.17 19.72
CA LEU A 89 -2.64 7.81 18.59
C LEU A 89 -2.03 6.69 17.72
N GLY A 90 -0.73 6.49 17.76
CA GLY A 90 -0.04 5.47 16.98
C GLY A 90 -0.07 5.69 15.47
N LEU A 91 -0.24 6.94 15.02
CA LEU A 91 -0.36 7.31 13.61
C LEU A 91 0.39 8.62 13.30
N VAL A 92 0.47 8.95 12.00
CA VAL A 92 1.00 10.21 11.46
C VAL A 92 -0.08 10.84 10.61
N LYS A 93 -0.32 12.15 10.79
CA LYS A 93 -1.36 12.90 10.10
C LYS A 93 -0.81 13.72 8.92
N ALA A 94 -1.70 14.26 8.11
CA ALA A 94 -1.35 15.15 6.99
C ALA A 94 -0.62 16.42 7.47
N GLU A 95 -0.98 16.95 8.64
CA GLU A 95 -0.34 18.12 9.25
C GLU A 95 1.13 17.85 9.58
N ASP A 96 1.45 16.62 10.03
CA ASP A 96 2.82 16.22 10.35
C ASP A 96 3.67 16.18 9.07
N TYR A 97 3.12 15.68 7.97
CA TYR A 97 3.78 15.74 6.65
C TYR A 97 3.93 17.18 6.18
N THR A 98 2.91 18.03 6.34
CA THR A 98 2.97 19.46 5.97
C THR A 98 4.09 20.18 6.71
N ALA A 99 4.34 19.85 7.98
CA ALA A 99 5.40 20.46 8.79
C ALA A 99 6.83 20.07 8.34
N HIS A 100 6.99 18.98 7.59
CA HIS A 100 8.31 18.45 7.21
C HIS A 100 8.58 18.47 5.70
N VAL A 101 7.55 18.51 4.86
CA VAL A 101 7.71 18.58 3.41
C VAL A 101 8.30 19.93 2.99
N THR A 102 9.19 19.90 2.02
CA THR A 102 9.80 21.09 1.42
C THR A 102 9.82 20.95 -0.11
N GLN A 103 10.10 22.01 -0.83
CA GLN A 103 10.30 21.97 -2.29
C GLN A 103 11.47 21.05 -2.71
N ALA A 104 12.39 20.76 -1.77
CA ALA A 104 13.49 19.82 -1.99
C ALA A 104 13.10 18.36 -1.75
N THR A 105 11.87 18.06 -1.34
CA THR A 105 11.40 16.68 -1.11
C THR A 105 11.21 15.99 -2.46
N LYS A 106 12.00 14.95 -2.73
CA LYS A 106 12.01 14.23 -4.02
C LYS A 106 11.25 12.92 -3.96
N VAL A 107 11.28 12.26 -2.81
CA VAL A 107 10.59 10.98 -2.57
C VAL A 107 9.91 11.05 -1.21
N ALA A 108 8.70 10.53 -1.13
CA ALA A 108 8.01 10.34 0.13
C ALA A 108 7.41 8.93 0.21
N THR A 109 7.39 8.37 1.41
CA THR A 109 6.71 7.11 1.67
C THR A 109 5.56 7.33 2.65
N ILE A 110 4.48 6.59 2.46
CA ILE A 110 3.30 6.62 3.33
C ILE A 110 2.95 5.18 3.70
N LEU A 111 2.83 4.90 4.97
CA LEU A 111 2.23 3.65 5.45
C LEU A 111 0.70 3.81 5.45
N HIS A 112 -0.03 2.90 4.82
CA HIS A 112 -1.50 3.01 4.78
C HIS A 112 -2.15 2.51 6.07
N THR A 113 -1.71 1.34 6.58
CA THR A 113 -2.11 0.82 7.89
C THR A 113 -0.90 0.26 8.61
N SER A 114 -0.73 0.63 9.86
CA SER A 114 0.40 0.17 10.67
C SER A 114 0.24 -1.30 11.08
N PRO A 115 1.23 -2.17 10.81
CA PRO A 115 1.23 -3.54 11.30
C PRO A 115 1.49 -3.64 12.81
N VAL A 116 1.85 -2.52 13.46
CA VAL A 116 2.21 -2.47 14.88
C VAL A 116 1.05 -1.93 15.71
N THR A 117 0.47 -0.79 15.29
CA THR A 117 -0.59 -0.11 16.04
C THR A 117 -2.00 -0.44 15.51
N GLY A 118 -2.12 -0.98 14.29
CA GLY A 118 -3.41 -1.20 13.61
C GLY A 118 -4.02 0.07 13.01
N MET A 119 -3.45 1.23 13.28
CA MET A 119 -4.00 2.52 12.85
C MET A 119 -3.84 2.74 11.36
N GLY A 120 -4.89 3.26 10.72
CA GLY A 120 -4.89 3.70 9.33
C GLY A 120 -4.44 5.15 9.19
N MET A 121 -3.66 5.45 8.15
CA MET A 121 -3.29 6.81 7.75
C MET A 121 -4.14 7.24 6.55
N ASP A 122 -4.55 8.51 6.53
CA ASP A 122 -5.28 9.11 5.40
C ASP A 122 -4.31 9.41 4.25
N VAL A 123 -4.13 8.41 3.37
CA VAL A 123 -3.22 8.51 2.22
C VAL A 123 -3.58 9.69 1.32
N ALA A 124 -4.87 9.93 1.08
CA ALA A 124 -5.32 11.02 0.20
C ALA A 124 -4.99 12.41 0.79
N ALA A 125 -5.24 12.61 2.08
CA ALA A 125 -4.90 13.87 2.76
C ALA A 125 -3.39 14.09 2.83
N ILE A 126 -2.62 13.03 3.14
CA ILE A 126 -1.15 13.10 3.22
C ILE A 126 -0.54 13.39 1.85
N SER A 127 -0.96 12.67 0.79
CA SER A 127 -0.44 12.92 -0.55
C SER A 127 -0.77 14.33 -1.05
N LYS A 128 -1.99 14.80 -0.80
CA LYS A 128 -2.38 16.19 -1.10
C LYS A 128 -1.51 17.22 -0.38
N ALA A 129 -1.19 16.99 0.90
CA ALA A 129 -0.28 17.85 1.67
C ALA A 129 1.12 17.89 1.06
N ILE A 130 1.66 16.73 0.65
CA ILE A 130 2.97 16.63 -0.01
C ILE A 130 2.95 17.34 -1.37
N ARG A 131 1.94 17.08 -2.21
CA ARG A 131 1.79 17.67 -3.55
C ARG A 131 1.65 19.19 -3.53
N ALA A 132 1.02 19.74 -2.50
CA ALA A 132 0.85 21.19 -2.35
C ALA A 132 2.20 21.93 -2.23
N VAL A 133 3.25 21.28 -1.72
CA VAL A 133 4.57 21.87 -1.50
C VAL A 133 5.59 21.36 -2.51
N SER A 134 5.55 20.07 -2.86
CA SER A 134 6.45 19.40 -3.80
C SER A 134 5.64 18.58 -4.82
N PRO A 135 5.10 19.20 -5.87
CA PRO A 135 4.24 18.55 -6.87
C PRO A 135 4.94 17.42 -7.62
N ASP A 136 6.27 17.50 -7.78
CA ASP A 136 7.07 16.50 -8.50
C ASP A 136 7.62 15.39 -7.59
N CYS A 137 7.33 15.40 -6.29
CA CYS A 137 7.72 14.35 -5.37
C CYS A 137 7.15 12.99 -5.81
N TYR A 138 7.95 11.92 -5.81
CA TYR A 138 7.46 10.55 -5.99
C TYR A 138 6.94 10.02 -4.66
N ILE A 139 5.66 9.62 -4.64
CA ILE A 139 4.98 9.15 -3.42
C ILE A 139 4.71 7.65 -3.54
N ILE A 140 5.28 6.86 -2.63
CA ILE A 140 5.17 5.40 -2.60
C ILE A 140 4.43 4.99 -1.33
N VAL A 141 3.37 4.20 -1.50
CA VAL A 141 2.52 3.74 -0.41
C VAL A 141 2.81 2.28 -0.08
N ASP A 142 3.09 2.03 1.19
CA ASP A 142 3.10 0.69 1.76
C ASP A 142 1.67 0.34 2.20
N GLY A 143 0.95 -0.36 1.32
CA GLY A 143 -0.41 -0.86 1.55
C GLY A 143 -0.47 -2.32 2.00
N ILE A 144 0.67 -2.89 2.38
CA ILE A 144 0.83 -4.33 2.66
C ILE A 144 -0.12 -4.79 3.78
N GLN A 145 -0.28 -4.00 4.83
CA GLN A 145 -1.21 -4.33 5.91
C GLN A 145 -2.66 -3.94 5.56
N HIS A 146 -2.85 -2.85 4.82
CA HIS A 146 -4.19 -2.29 4.55
C HIS A 146 -5.04 -3.17 3.62
N ALA A 147 -4.43 -3.82 2.63
CA ALA A 147 -5.13 -4.50 1.53
C ALA A 147 -6.18 -5.53 1.95
N ALA A 148 -6.03 -6.14 3.14
CA ALA A 148 -6.98 -7.11 3.67
C ALA A 148 -8.12 -6.47 4.50
N HIS A 149 -7.92 -5.26 5.01
CA HIS A 149 -8.76 -4.64 6.05
C HIS A 149 -9.54 -3.42 5.56
N GLY A 150 -9.20 -2.89 4.40
CA GLY A 150 -9.81 -1.66 3.90
C GLY A 150 -9.88 -1.61 2.39
N GLN A 151 -10.52 -0.54 1.91
CA GLN A 151 -10.62 -0.26 0.48
C GLN A 151 -9.35 0.43 -0.02
N ILE A 152 -8.96 0.08 -1.23
CA ILE A 152 -7.89 0.76 -1.96
C ILE A 152 -8.55 1.59 -3.06
N ASP A 153 -8.21 2.88 -3.13
CA ASP A 153 -8.74 3.82 -4.12
C ASP A 153 -7.62 4.67 -4.72
N ILE A 154 -6.83 4.03 -5.58
CA ILE A 154 -5.67 4.66 -6.24
C ILE A 154 -6.06 5.98 -6.94
N ALA A 155 -7.25 6.04 -7.54
CA ALA A 155 -7.71 7.23 -8.25
C ALA A 155 -7.86 8.46 -7.33
N SER A 156 -8.06 8.26 -6.03
CA SER A 156 -8.20 9.34 -5.05
C SER A 156 -6.90 9.73 -4.35
N TYR A 157 -5.83 8.93 -4.47
CA TYR A 157 -4.63 9.11 -3.63
C TYR A 157 -3.59 10.05 -4.22
N ASP A 158 -3.54 10.25 -5.54
CA ASP A 158 -2.49 11.03 -6.22
C ASP A 158 -1.06 10.59 -5.85
N VAL A 159 -0.81 9.28 -5.92
CA VAL A 159 0.45 8.64 -5.56
C VAL A 159 1.09 7.97 -6.77
N ASP A 160 2.37 7.58 -6.67
CA ASP A 160 3.13 7.00 -7.78
C ASP A 160 3.36 5.50 -7.66
N GLY A 161 3.33 4.97 -6.45
CA GLY A 161 3.47 3.54 -6.21
C GLY A 161 2.61 3.06 -5.06
N TYR A 162 2.07 1.85 -5.19
CA TYR A 162 1.30 1.19 -4.14
C TYR A 162 1.66 -0.29 -4.10
N VAL A 163 2.12 -0.76 -2.94
CA VAL A 163 2.60 -2.15 -2.78
C VAL A 163 1.73 -2.92 -1.81
N ILE A 164 1.39 -4.15 -2.17
CA ILE A 164 0.69 -5.10 -1.31
C ILE A 164 1.42 -6.43 -1.22
N SER A 165 1.14 -7.19 -0.18
CA SER A 165 1.58 -8.58 -0.03
C SER A 165 0.36 -9.49 0.02
N PRO A 166 0.01 -10.14 -1.09
CA PRO A 166 -1.26 -10.87 -1.20
C PRO A 166 -1.46 -11.99 -0.19
N TYR A 167 -0.40 -12.54 0.41
CA TYR A 167 -0.55 -13.53 1.48
C TYR A 167 -1.28 -13.00 2.72
N LYS A 168 -1.32 -11.65 2.90
CA LYS A 168 -2.10 -11.01 3.97
C LYS A 168 -3.57 -10.80 3.60
N MET A 169 -3.93 -11.02 2.34
CA MET A 169 -5.29 -10.90 1.83
C MET A 169 -5.78 -12.21 1.19
N PHE A 170 -5.72 -13.30 1.96
CA PHE A 170 -6.25 -14.62 1.62
C PHE A 170 -5.49 -15.39 0.53
N SER A 171 -4.36 -14.87 0.02
CA SER A 171 -3.54 -15.53 -0.99
C SER A 171 -2.40 -16.33 -0.37
N ARG A 172 -1.61 -17.00 -1.20
CA ARG A 172 -0.41 -17.74 -0.81
C ARG A 172 0.78 -16.83 -0.59
N HIS A 173 1.78 -17.33 0.12
CA HIS A 173 3.12 -16.73 0.22
C HIS A 173 3.91 -16.79 -1.10
N GLY A 174 5.02 -16.09 -1.16
CA GLY A 174 6.03 -16.20 -2.21
C GLY A 174 5.89 -15.21 -3.35
N TYR A 175 5.08 -14.15 -3.20
CA TYR A 175 5.05 -13.03 -4.13
C TYR A 175 4.55 -11.75 -3.46
N GLY A 176 4.94 -10.61 -4.03
CA GLY A 176 4.37 -9.31 -3.79
C GLY A 176 3.70 -8.78 -5.05
N LEU A 177 2.88 -7.76 -4.93
CA LEU A 177 2.23 -7.06 -6.03
C LEU A 177 2.43 -5.56 -5.88
N ALA A 178 2.81 -4.89 -6.97
CA ALA A 178 2.87 -3.44 -7.04
C ALA A 178 1.98 -2.91 -8.15
N TRP A 179 1.38 -1.75 -7.88
CA TRP A 179 0.90 -0.82 -8.88
C TRP A 179 1.86 0.37 -8.93
N ILE A 180 2.17 0.87 -10.14
CA ILE A 180 2.93 2.10 -10.35
C ILE A 180 2.23 3.00 -11.37
N SER A 181 2.33 4.32 -11.15
CA SER A 181 1.81 5.35 -12.06
C SER A 181 2.57 5.35 -13.39
N ASP A 182 1.98 5.96 -14.42
CA ASP A 182 2.65 6.16 -15.69
C ASP A 182 3.95 6.95 -15.50
N ARG A 183 3.95 7.97 -14.63
CA ARG A 183 5.13 8.77 -14.32
C ARG A 183 6.26 7.96 -13.66
N LEU A 184 5.93 7.04 -12.76
CA LEU A 184 6.94 6.17 -12.15
C LEU A 184 7.40 5.09 -13.16
N THR A 185 6.51 4.64 -14.04
CA THR A 185 6.84 3.69 -15.11
C THR A 185 7.96 4.19 -16.01
N ASP A 186 7.98 5.51 -16.31
CA ASP A 186 8.95 6.14 -17.20
C ASP A 186 10.33 6.35 -16.58
N LEU A 187 10.49 6.12 -15.28
CA LEU A 187 11.79 6.22 -14.62
C LEU A 187 12.74 5.11 -15.09
N PRO A 188 14.05 5.42 -15.17
CA PRO A 188 15.09 4.41 -15.38
C PRO A 188 14.96 3.30 -14.32
N HIS A 189 14.90 2.06 -14.76
CA HIS A 189 14.76 0.88 -13.90
C HIS A 189 15.53 -0.30 -14.47
N ASP A 190 15.73 -1.32 -13.62
CA ASP A 190 16.38 -2.56 -14.06
C ASP A 190 15.53 -3.24 -15.14
N SER A 191 16.15 -3.52 -16.30
CA SER A 191 15.51 -4.17 -17.43
C SER A 191 16.48 -5.11 -18.14
N LEU A 192 15.96 -6.10 -18.87
CA LEU A 192 16.79 -6.98 -19.68
C LEU A 192 17.09 -6.30 -21.02
N VAL A 193 18.33 -6.41 -21.48
CA VAL A 193 18.74 -5.91 -22.80
C VAL A 193 17.89 -6.56 -23.90
N GLY A 194 17.21 -5.74 -24.69
CA GLY A 194 16.27 -6.20 -25.72
C GLY A 194 14.91 -6.67 -25.21
N GLY A 195 14.65 -6.51 -23.91
CA GLY A 195 13.31 -6.70 -23.33
C GLY A 195 12.33 -5.59 -23.72
N PRO A 196 11.04 -5.76 -23.42
CA PRO A 196 10.04 -4.71 -23.65
C PRO A 196 10.39 -3.45 -22.83
N GLU A 197 10.24 -2.30 -23.46
CA GLU A 197 10.36 -1.01 -22.82
C GLU A 197 9.33 -0.86 -21.70
N HIS A 198 9.68 -0.19 -20.62
CA HIS A 198 8.81 0.02 -19.44
C HIS A 198 8.34 -1.28 -18.72
N ASN A 199 8.99 -2.41 -18.96
CA ASN A 199 8.67 -3.64 -18.25
C ASN A 199 9.37 -3.70 -16.89
N TRP A 200 8.61 -3.49 -15.83
CA TRP A 200 9.09 -3.56 -14.45
C TRP A 200 9.15 -4.99 -13.87
N GLU A 201 8.64 -5.97 -14.59
CA GLU A 201 8.69 -7.37 -14.19
C GLU A 201 9.99 -8.01 -14.66
N LEU A 202 10.99 -8.04 -13.76
CA LEU A 202 12.34 -8.51 -14.08
C LEU A 202 12.42 -10.04 -14.02
N GLY A 203 12.88 -10.64 -15.13
CA GLY A 203 13.12 -12.08 -15.26
C GLY A 203 11.83 -12.90 -15.42
N THR A 204 11.98 -14.21 -15.33
CA THR A 204 10.84 -15.15 -15.39
C THR A 204 10.20 -15.25 -14.01
N ARG A 205 9.03 -14.68 -13.87
CA ARG A 205 8.27 -14.70 -12.62
C ARG A 205 7.33 -15.90 -12.54
N ASP A 206 6.88 -16.17 -11.33
CA ASP A 206 5.82 -17.13 -11.07
C ASP A 206 4.48 -16.62 -11.61
N THR A 207 4.13 -17.07 -12.79
CA THR A 207 2.87 -16.67 -13.43
C THR A 207 1.64 -17.20 -12.70
N GLY A 208 1.79 -18.22 -11.85
CA GLY A 208 0.76 -18.70 -10.94
C GLY A 208 0.35 -17.65 -9.90
N ALA A 209 1.21 -16.67 -9.61
CA ALA A 209 0.86 -15.53 -8.76
C ALA A 209 -0.32 -14.73 -9.31
N TYR A 210 -0.36 -14.51 -10.63
CA TYR A 210 -1.47 -13.81 -11.29
C TYR A 210 -2.79 -14.59 -11.21
N ALA A 211 -2.75 -15.90 -11.44
CA ALA A 211 -3.93 -16.73 -11.27
C ALA A 211 -4.45 -16.67 -9.83
N THR A 212 -3.53 -16.78 -8.86
CA THR A 212 -3.89 -16.76 -7.44
C THR A 212 -4.52 -15.43 -7.01
N ILE A 213 -3.98 -14.29 -7.45
CA ILE A 213 -4.55 -12.98 -7.07
C ILE A 213 -5.90 -12.75 -7.74
N SER A 214 -6.10 -13.23 -8.98
CA SER A 214 -7.38 -13.16 -9.67
C SER A 214 -8.46 -13.91 -8.88
N GLU A 215 -8.17 -15.11 -8.35
CA GLU A 215 -9.09 -15.87 -7.51
C GLU A 215 -9.41 -15.15 -6.17
N VAL A 216 -8.45 -14.46 -5.59
CA VAL A 216 -8.69 -13.63 -4.40
C VAL A 216 -9.64 -12.47 -4.73
N VAL A 217 -9.46 -11.82 -5.88
CA VAL A 217 -10.35 -10.74 -6.32
C VAL A 217 -11.76 -11.28 -6.59
N ASP A 218 -11.88 -12.44 -7.25
CA ASP A 218 -13.16 -13.11 -7.46
C ASP A 218 -13.84 -13.50 -6.14
N TYR A 219 -13.07 -13.95 -5.13
CA TYR A 219 -13.58 -14.20 -3.77
C TYR A 219 -14.13 -12.92 -3.11
N LEU A 220 -13.44 -11.81 -3.21
CA LEU A 220 -13.91 -10.53 -2.65
C LEU A 220 -15.16 -10.01 -3.38
N GLU A 221 -15.24 -10.18 -4.70
CA GLU A 221 -16.46 -9.90 -5.46
C GLU A 221 -17.64 -10.75 -4.97
N TRP A 222 -17.41 -12.07 -4.80
CA TRP A 222 -18.41 -12.98 -4.25
C TRP A 222 -18.85 -12.55 -2.84
N LEU A 223 -17.91 -12.20 -1.95
CA LEU A 223 -18.23 -11.70 -0.62
C LEU A 223 -19.13 -10.46 -0.70
N GLY A 224 -18.78 -9.51 -1.57
CA GLY A 224 -19.58 -8.31 -1.80
C GLY A 224 -20.98 -8.61 -2.32
N SER A 225 -21.14 -9.61 -3.19
CA SER A 225 -22.43 -10.01 -3.72
C SER A 225 -23.39 -10.57 -2.66
N ASN A 226 -22.88 -10.95 -1.48
CA ASN A 226 -23.71 -11.39 -0.34
C ASN A 226 -24.18 -10.22 0.55
N VAL A 227 -23.69 -9.01 0.31
CA VAL A 227 -24.02 -7.83 1.12
C VAL A 227 -24.57 -6.66 0.31
N THR A 228 -24.56 -6.74 -1.04
CA THR A 228 -25.19 -5.76 -1.92
C THR A 228 -25.84 -6.44 -3.13
N GLU A 229 -26.98 -5.91 -3.58
CA GLU A 229 -27.68 -6.34 -4.80
C GLU A 229 -27.01 -5.82 -6.09
N SER A 230 -25.99 -4.95 -5.98
CA SER A 230 -25.30 -4.38 -7.15
C SER A 230 -24.61 -5.47 -7.96
N VAL A 231 -24.64 -5.33 -9.27
CA VAL A 231 -23.91 -6.18 -10.21
C VAL A 231 -22.56 -5.56 -10.62
N ASP A 232 -22.31 -4.30 -10.24
CA ASP A 232 -21.07 -3.62 -10.49
C ASP A 232 -19.94 -4.15 -9.59
N LYS A 233 -18.86 -4.61 -10.19
CA LYS A 233 -17.71 -5.19 -9.47
C LYS A 233 -17.11 -4.24 -8.44
N ARG A 234 -16.89 -2.97 -8.81
CA ARG A 234 -16.31 -2.01 -7.87
C ARG A 234 -17.21 -1.79 -6.65
N THR A 235 -18.50 -1.65 -6.86
CA THR A 235 -19.48 -1.54 -5.77
C THR A 235 -19.45 -2.77 -4.86
N ARG A 236 -19.29 -3.98 -5.41
CA ARG A 236 -19.14 -5.21 -4.63
C ARG A 236 -17.86 -5.22 -3.80
N PHE A 237 -16.74 -4.78 -4.34
CA PHE A 237 -15.49 -4.67 -3.57
C PHE A 237 -15.63 -3.67 -2.42
N ILE A 238 -16.27 -2.53 -2.66
CA ILE A 238 -16.56 -1.54 -1.61
C ILE A 238 -17.42 -2.17 -0.51
N ALA A 239 -18.48 -2.88 -0.88
CA ALA A 239 -19.37 -3.54 0.06
C ALA A 239 -18.66 -4.65 0.86
N ALA A 240 -17.80 -5.46 0.20
CA ALA A 240 -16.99 -6.47 0.85
C ALA A 240 -16.03 -5.87 1.88
N GLY A 241 -15.28 -4.82 1.50
CA GLY A 241 -14.37 -4.12 2.39
C GLY A 241 -15.08 -3.49 3.58
N ALA A 242 -16.24 -2.87 3.37
CA ALA A 242 -17.06 -2.33 4.45
C ALA A 242 -17.57 -3.42 5.41
N ALA A 243 -17.97 -4.59 4.89
CA ALA A 243 -18.41 -5.72 5.70
C ALA A 243 -17.28 -6.32 6.54
N ILE A 244 -16.07 -6.46 5.96
CA ILE A 244 -14.88 -6.91 6.68
C ILE A 244 -14.56 -5.92 7.80
N HIS A 245 -14.44 -4.63 7.48
CA HIS A 245 -14.14 -3.59 8.46
C HIS A 245 -15.17 -3.56 9.61
N ALA A 246 -16.48 -3.62 9.30
CA ALA A 246 -17.52 -3.65 10.32
C ALA A 246 -17.45 -4.90 11.21
N HIS A 247 -17.02 -6.04 10.65
CA HIS A 247 -16.82 -7.26 11.43
C HIS A 247 -15.63 -7.13 12.38
N GLU A 248 -14.49 -6.66 11.87
CA GLU A 248 -13.26 -6.46 12.64
C GLU A 248 -13.46 -5.42 13.75
N LYS A 249 -14.17 -4.32 13.43
CA LYS A 249 -14.55 -3.33 14.45
C LYS A 249 -15.36 -3.94 15.60
N ARG A 250 -16.36 -4.76 15.32
CA ARG A 250 -17.13 -5.45 16.38
C ARG A 250 -16.25 -6.33 17.26
N LEU A 251 -15.27 -7.03 16.67
CA LEU A 251 -14.35 -7.86 17.45
C LEU A 251 -13.42 -6.99 18.32
N THR A 252 -12.91 -5.90 17.76
CA THR A 252 -12.07 -4.92 18.48
C THR A 252 -12.86 -4.26 19.60
N ASP A 253 -14.09 -3.80 19.34
CA ASP A 253 -14.98 -3.21 20.35
C ASP A 253 -15.25 -4.19 21.50
N ALA A 254 -15.52 -5.47 21.19
CA ALA A 254 -15.71 -6.50 22.20
C ALA A 254 -14.47 -6.77 23.06
N MET A 255 -13.29 -6.71 22.46
CA MET A 255 -12.03 -6.85 23.19
C MET A 255 -11.75 -5.62 24.07
N ILE A 256 -11.96 -4.42 23.55
CA ILE A 256 -11.71 -3.16 24.26
C ILE A 256 -12.72 -2.95 25.40
N ASN A 257 -14.00 -3.09 25.12
CA ASN A 257 -15.10 -2.75 26.03
C ASN A 257 -15.66 -3.94 26.82
N GLY A 258 -15.21 -5.17 26.51
CA GLY A 258 -15.73 -6.38 27.09
C GLY A 258 -17.02 -6.90 26.44
N THR A 259 -17.47 -8.08 26.85
CA THR A 259 -18.69 -8.68 26.34
C THR A 259 -19.33 -9.57 27.41
N GLY A 260 -20.63 -9.39 27.66
CA GLY A 260 -21.35 -10.10 28.71
C GLY A 260 -20.74 -9.87 30.09
N ASN A 261 -20.21 -10.94 30.72
CA ASN A 261 -19.54 -10.85 32.03
C ASN A 261 -18.00 -10.76 31.95
N LEU A 262 -17.45 -10.65 30.74
CA LEU A 262 -16.00 -10.53 30.53
C LEU A 262 -15.62 -9.05 30.49
N PRO A 263 -14.70 -8.57 31.37
CA PRO A 263 -14.26 -7.18 31.35
C PRO A 263 -13.46 -6.86 30.10
N GLY A 264 -13.58 -5.63 29.62
CA GLY A 264 -12.80 -5.12 28.52
C GLY A 264 -11.39 -4.69 28.93
N LEU A 265 -10.52 -4.48 27.94
CA LEU A 265 -9.16 -3.99 28.17
C LEU A 265 -9.15 -2.62 28.87
N VAL A 266 -10.18 -1.78 28.64
CA VAL A 266 -10.31 -0.46 29.30
C VAL A 266 -10.49 -0.56 30.82
N GLU A 267 -10.93 -1.70 31.32
CA GLU A 267 -11.14 -1.96 32.76
C GLU A 267 -9.87 -2.48 33.45
N MET A 268 -8.79 -2.71 32.70
CA MET A 268 -7.54 -3.30 33.20
C MET A 268 -6.53 -2.22 33.55
N ASP A 269 -6.22 -2.00 34.83
CA ASP A 269 -5.33 -0.92 35.34
C ASP A 269 -3.92 -0.86 34.69
N LYS A 270 -3.45 -1.97 34.12
CA LYS A 270 -2.10 -2.07 33.53
C LYS A 270 -2.09 -2.03 32.00
N VAL A 271 -3.24 -1.78 31.37
CA VAL A 271 -3.38 -1.75 29.91
C VAL A 271 -3.50 -0.29 29.48
N LYS A 272 -2.66 0.10 28.53
CA LYS A 272 -2.80 1.36 27.78
C LYS A 272 -3.24 1.01 26.37
N ILE A 273 -4.35 1.58 25.92
CA ILE A 273 -4.84 1.44 24.54
C ILE A 273 -4.24 2.57 23.72
N ILE A 274 -3.56 2.22 22.64
CA ILE A 274 -3.02 3.16 21.65
C ILE A 274 -4.05 3.31 20.54
N GLY A 275 -4.27 4.54 20.06
CA GLY A 275 -5.26 4.85 19.02
C GLY A 275 -6.62 5.28 19.54
N GLY A 276 -6.85 5.13 20.85
CA GLY A 276 -8.13 5.43 21.48
C GLY A 276 -9.12 4.27 21.44
N VAL A 277 -10.28 4.47 22.05
CA VAL A 277 -11.32 3.44 22.20
C VAL A 277 -12.38 3.50 21.09
N ASP A 278 -12.39 4.53 20.27
CA ASP A 278 -13.41 4.84 19.27
C ASP A 278 -12.93 4.60 17.80
N ASN A 279 -11.79 3.96 17.64
CA ASN A 279 -11.19 3.72 16.32
C ASN A 279 -11.53 2.33 15.78
#